data_f890e8dd624793839f53337a11f99edc
#
_entry.id   f890e8dd624793839f53337a11f99edc
#
_cell.length_a   1.000
_cell.length_b   1.000
_cell.length_c   1.000
_cell.angle_alpha   90.00
_cell.angle_beta   90.00
_cell.angle_gamma   90.00
#
_symmetry.space_group_name_H-M   'P 1'
#
loop_
_entity.id
_entity.type
_entity.pdbx_description
1 polymer ?
#
loop_
_entity_poly.entity_id
_entity_poly.type
_entity_poly.pdbx_seq_one_letter_code
_entity_poly.pdbx_strand_id
1 'polypeptide(L)'
;MKLLLKGHEYKFAVEQIMITMFPDERPEYVQSRKDLGENGATVSLSRKETFSTATTTIQRNGHSYKGEGRIPNREYASKLEEDSDMTHLVKTSFYRAARLLTEVMPVWGSLTGIRPAKIATKLLEDGMEPEKAVKEMAQRYFVTPERGALCVQAALTSIEAKKNLRREDISLYIGIPFCPTRCAYCSFVSNSVEKSMKLVEPYLEALYLEIEDAARRAKEIGLRVKSVYYGGGTPTTLSTKQISNLMEKVEKEFDLSGVEEYTVEAGRPDTVDTEKFRALRDHGVTRVSINPQTMRDDVLRIIGRNHTGDDIRRAYDQARSVGFSCINMDLIAGLPGDDPEGFRNSLDEVAAMGPENITVHTLALKKG
;
A
#
# COMPACT_ATOMS: atom_id res chain seq x y z
N MET A 1 -15.91 22.04 5.94
CA MET A 1 -16.00 23.07 4.87
C MET A 1 -17.19 22.76 3.98
N LYS A 2 -18.02 23.76 3.70
CA LYS A 2 -19.12 23.63 2.72
C LYS A 2 -18.56 23.64 1.30
N LEU A 3 -19.05 22.74 0.44
CA LEU A 3 -18.56 22.56 -0.92
C LEU A 3 -19.70 22.67 -1.93
N LEU A 4 -19.55 23.55 -2.91
CA LEU A 4 -20.43 23.68 -4.07
C LEU A 4 -19.69 23.23 -5.32
N LEU A 5 -20.13 22.15 -5.96
CA LEU A 5 -19.55 21.68 -7.22
C LEU A 5 -20.38 22.20 -8.40
N LYS A 6 -19.69 22.66 -9.47
CA LYS A 6 -20.31 23.19 -10.67
C LYS A 6 -19.71 22.59 -11.93
N GLY A 7 -20.56 21.99 -12.78
CA GLY A 7 -20.14 21.43 -14.05
C GLY A 7 -19.36 20.12 -13.95
N HIS A 8 -19.34 19.46 -12.78
CA HIS A 8 -18.71 18.16 -12.57
C HIS A 8 -19.20 17.45 -11.30
N GLU A 9 -18.91 16.16 -11.18
CA GLU A 9 -19.24 15.31 -10.04
C GLU A 9 -18.02 14.65 -9.38
N TYR A 10 -16.84 15.23 -9.53
CA TYR A 10 -15.58 14.69 -8.97
C TYR A 10 -15.46 14.93 -7.44
N LYS A 11 -16.50 14.52 -6.68
CA LYS A 11 -16.59 14.69 -5.21
C LYS A 11 -15.35 14.14 -4.52
N PHE A 12 -15.02 12.88 -4.79
CA PHE A 12 -13.88 12.22 -4.15
C PHE A 12 -12.56 12.97 -4.36
N ALA A 13 -12.34 13.52 -5.56
CA ALA A 13 -11.14 14.32 -5.84
C ALA A 13 -11.06 15.59 -4.98
N VAL A 14 -12.19 16.28 -4.84
CA VAL A 14 -12.27 17.50 -4.01
C VAL A 14 -12.10 17.17 -2.53
N GLU A 15 -12.74 16.12 -2.04
CA GLU A 15 -12.59 15.65 -0.65
C GLU A 15 -11.14 15.32 -0.30
N GLN A 16 -10.48 14.57 -1.15
CA GLN A 16 -9.09 14.17 -0.92
C GLN A 16 -8.15 15.37 -0.80
N ILE A 17 -8.25 16.32 -1.73
CA ILE A 17 -7.39 17.51 -1.65
C ILE A 17 -7.80 18.45 -0.52
N MET A 18 -9.10 18.56 -0.24
CA MET A 18 -9.60 19.36 0.88
C MET A 18 -9.07 18.83 2.22
N ILE A 19 -9.19 17.53 2.49
CA ILE A 19 -8.70 16.91 3.74
C ILE A 19 -7.18 17.05 3.84
N THR A 20 -6.47 16.96 2.72
CA THR A 20 -5.01 17.15 2.71
C THR A 20 -4.61 18.58 3.11
N MET A 21 -5.36 19.58 2.65
CA MET A 21 -5.06 21.00 2.93
C MET A 21 -5.68 21.49 4.25
N PHE A 22 -6.78 20.88 4.68
CA PHE A 22 -7.57 21.24 5.88
C PHE A 22 -7.95 19.96 6.64
N PRO A 23 -7.00 19.31 7.34
CA PRO A 23 -7.21 17.98 7.94
C PRO A 23 -8.28 17.95 9.03
N ASP A 24 -8.51 19.05 9.70
CA ASP A 24 -9.51 19.18 10.78
C ASP A 24 -10.94 19.43 10.25
N GLU A 25 -11.11 19.65 8.95
CA GLU A 25 -12.39 19.94 8.36
C GLU A 25 -13.03 18.70 7.71
N ARG A 26 -14.35 18.68 7.67
CA ARG A 26 -15.13 17.64 6.97
C ARG A 26 -15.92 18.25 5.83
N PRO A 27 -16.06 17.57 4.68
CA PRO A 27 -16.83 18.06 3.54
C PRO A 27 -18.33 18.03 3.84
N GLU A 28 -19.04 19.12 3.48
CA GLU A 28 -20.49 19.25 3.48
C GLU A 28 -20.92 19.79 2.12
N TYR A 29 -21.68 19.01 1.35
CA TYR A 29 -22.10 19.42 0.03
C TYR A 29 -23.37 20.28 0.07
N VAL A 30 -23.34 21.41 -0.63
CA VAL A 30 -24.49 22.33 -0.77
C VAL A 30 -24.89 22.46 -2.22
N GLN A 31 -26.17 22.82 -2.44
CA GLN A 31 -26.74 22.89 -3.78
C GLN A 31 -26.74 24.32 -4.38
N SER A 32 -26.61 25.33 -3.54
CA SER A 32 -26.63 26.72 -4.01
C SER A 32 -25.53 27.57 -3.40
N ARG A 33 -25.20 28.68 -4.06
CA ARG A 33 -24.22 29.64 -3.56
C ARG A 33 -24.68 30.32 -2.25
N LYS A 34 -25.99 30.40 -2.01
CA LYS A 34 -26.52 30.96 -0.78
C LYS A 34 -26.25 30.12 0.43
N ASP A 35 -26.19 28.80 0.23
CA ASP A 35 -25.96 27.83 1.30
C ASP A 35 -24.47 27.71 1.71
N LEU A 36 -23.51 28.21 0.89
CA LEU A 36 -22.09 28.22 1.20
C LEU A 36 -21.78 29.04 2.46
N GLY A 37 -22.49 30.15 2.68
CA GLY A 37 -22.19 31.08 3.76
C GLY A 37 -20.84 31.78 3.57
N GLU A 38 -20.24 32.22 4.69
CA GLU A 38 -18.95 32.93 4.70
C GLU A 38 -17.72 32.01 4.66
N ASN A 39 -17.93 30.72 4.91
CA ASN A 39 -16.84 29.72 5.00
C ASN A 39 -17.18 28.51 4.13
N GLY A 40 -16.69 28.50 2.89
CA GLY A 40 -16.94 27.41 1.97
C GLY A 40 -16.13 27.52 0.69
N ALA A 41 -16.23 26.52 -0.18
CA ALA A 41 -15.56 26.53 -1.46
C ALA A 41 -16.50 26.20 -2.63
N THR A 42 -16.38 26.95 -3.72
CA THR A 42 -16.97 26.60 -5.01
C THR A 42 -15.90 26.02 -5.89
N VAL A 43 -16.11 24.81 -6.39
CA VAL A 43 -15.23 24.15 -7.36
C VAL A 43 -15.99 23.99 -8.66
N SER A 44 -15.48 24.59 -9.73
CA SER A 44 -16.13 24.58 -11.04
C SER A 44 -15.22 24.00 -12.10
N LEU A 45 -15.78 23.20 -13.01
CA LEU A 45 -15.10 22.68 -14.19
C LEU A 45 -15.85 23.15 -15.44
N SER A 46 -15.13 23.79 -16.34
CA SER A 46 -15.64 24.24 -17.64
C SER A 46 -14.82 23.58 -18.75
N ARG A 47 -15.54 23.01 -19.72
CA ARG A 47 -14.92 22.41 -20.93
C ARG A 47 -15.28 23.28 -22.13
N LYS A 48 -14.25 23.78 -22.79
CA LYS A 48 -14.37 24.53 -24.07
C LYS A 48 -13.80 23.67 -25.20
N GLU A 49 -13.92 24.08 -26.43
CA GLU A 49 -13.44 23.29 -27.59
C GLU A 49 -11.93 23.01 -27.51
N THR A 50 -11.12 23.98 -27.11
CA THR A 50 -9.66 23.87 -27.14
C THR A 50 -9.01 23.55 -25.80
N PHE A 51 -9.71 23.78 -24.67
CA PHE A 51 -9.18 23.57 -23.33
C PHE A 51 -10.24 23.33 -22.27
N SER A 52 -9.86 22.67 -21.22
CA SER A 52 -10.64 22.52 -19.98
C SER A 52 -10.01 23.34 -18.87
N THR A 53 -10.87 23.98 -18.06
CA THR A 53 -10.42 24.83 -16.93
C THR A 53 -11.18 24.44 -15.68
N ALA A 54 -10.48 24.20 -14.59
CA ALA A 54 -11.07 24.11 -13.25
C ALA A 54 -10.74 25.39 -12.47
N THR A 55 -11.73 25.93 -11.79
CA THR A 55 -11.57 27.10 -10.92
C THR A 55 -12.14 26.79 -9.54
N THR A 56 -11.33 26.99 -8.52
CA THR A 56 -11.74 26.89 -7.12
C THR A 56 -11.71 28.28 -6.49
N THR A 57 -12.80 28.64 -5.81
CA THR A 57 -12.87 29.86 -5.00
C THR A 57 -13.21 29.43 -3.56
N ILE A 58 -12.28 29.69 -2.63
CA ILE A 58 -12.47 29.45 -1.20
C ILE A 58 -12.81 30.78 -0.55
N GLN A 59 -13.92 30.82 0.18
CA GLN A 59 -14.32 31.97 0.98
C GLN A 59 -14.01 31.67 2.45
N ARG A 60 -13.40 32.63 3.13
CA ARG A 60 -13.03 32.51 4.53
C ARG A 60 -13.00 33.89 5.18
N ASN A 61 -13.84 34.10 6.22
CA ASN A 61 -13.87 35.36 6.99
C ASN A 61 -14.00 36.62 6.12
N GLY A 62 -14.90 36.62 5.13
CA GLY A 62 -15.11 37.73 4.22
C GLY A 62 -14.08 37.88 3.08
N HIS A 63 -13.02 37.07 3.06
CA HIS A 63 -12.02 37.05 2.00
C HIS A 63 -12.25 35.92 1.01
N SER A 64 -11.77 36.13 -0.24
CA SER A 64 -11.93 35.16 -1.33
C SER A 64 -10.56 34.80 -1.92
N TYR A 65 -10.26 33.50 -1.97
CA TYR A 65 -9.01 32.95 -2.48
C TYR A 65 -9.29 32.12 -3.72
N LYS A 66 -8.69 32.49 -4.86
CA LYS A 66 -8.96 31.84 -6.14
C LYS A 66 -7.75 31.05 -6.62
N GLY A 67 -7.99 29.81 -7.03
CA GLY A 67 -7.03 28.96 -7.73
C GLY A 67 -7.62 28.48 -9.05
N GLU A 68 -6.77 28.40 -10.07
CA GLU A 68 -7.16 27.95 -11.41
C GLU A 68 -6.17 26.93 -11.94
N GLY A 69 -6.69 25.90 -12.62
CA GLY A 69 -5.94 24.97 -13.42
C GLY A 69 -6.49 24.96 -14.84
N ARG A 70 -5.63 24.75 -15.84
CA ARG A 70 -6.00 24.70 -17.25
C ARG A 70 -5.16 23.67 -17.97
N ILE A 71 -5.81 22.85 -18.80
CA ILE A 71 -5.14 21.92 -19.71
C ILE A 71 -5.72 22.03 -21.12
N PRO A 72 -4.92 21.82 -22.18
CA PRO A 72 -5.44 21.68 -23.53
C PRO A 72 -6.30 20.43 -23.62
N ASN A 73 -7.36 20.47 -24.39
CA ASN A 73 -8.11 19.27 -24.71
C ASN A 73 -7.30 18.42 -25.69
N ARG A 74 -7.45 17.12 -25.58
CA ARG A 74 -6.83 16.11 -26.45
C ARG A 74 -7.82 14.98 -26.69
N GLU A 75 -7.53 14.15 -27.67
CA GLU A 75 -8.23 12.87 -27.78
C GLU A 75 -7.79 11.94 -26.65
N TYR A 76 -8.75 11.28 -26.04
CA TYR A 76 -8.54 10.34 -24.95
C TYR A 76 -8.80 8.91 -25.44
N ALA A 77 -7.89 8.00 -25.14
CA ALA A 77 -8.06 6.58 -25.48
C ALA A 77 -9.19 5.92 -24.67
N SER A 78 -9.54 6.51 -23.51
CA SER A 78 -10.62 5.99 -22.66
C SER A 78 -11.18 7.11 -21.77
N LYS A 79 -12.42 6.88 -21.28
CA LYS A 79 -13.01 7.75 -20.27
C LYS A 79 -12.18 7.83 -18.99
N LEU A 80 -11.50 6.74 -18.61
CA LEU A 80 -10.63 6.70 -17.42
C LEU A 80 -9.46 7.67 -17.55
N GLU A 81 -8.90 7.82 -18.74
CA GLU A 81 -7.82 8.77 -19.01
C GLU A 81 -8.33 10.21 -18.93
N GLU A 82 -9.49 10.50 -19.52
CA GLU A 82 -10.15 11.79 -19.41
C GLU A 82 -10.45 12.15 -17.95
N ASP A 83 -11.06 11.23 -17.19
CA ASP A 83 -11.39 11.42 -15.78
C ASP A 83 -10.13 11.65 -14.93
N SER A 84 -9.00 11.03 -15.27
CA SER A 84 -7.72 11.26 -14.62
C SER A 84 -7.22 12.70 -14.82
N ASP A 85 -7.28 13.22 -16.05
CA ASP A 85 -6.86 14.59 -16.35
C ASP A 85 -7.82 15.62 -15.71
N MET A 86 -9.14 15.38 -15.74
CA MET A 86 -10.10 16.25 -15.09
C MET A 86 -9.99 16.25 -13.56
N THR A 87 -9.77 15.08 -12.97
CA THR A 87 -9.50 14.92 -11.53
C THR A 87 -8.24 15.68 -11.12
N HIS A 88 -7.16 15.56 -11.89
CA HIS A 88 -5.93 16.31 -11.67
C HIS A 88 -6.18 17.83 -11.73
N LEU A 89 -6.92 18.28 -12.74
CA LEU A 89 -7.23 19.67 -12.95
C LEU A 89 -8.02 20.27 -11.77
N VAL A 90 -9.03 19.56 -11.30
CA VAL A 90 -9.85 19.94 -10.13
C VAL A 90 -8.99 20.03 -8.87
N LYS A 91 -8.18 19.01 -8.59
CA LYS A 91 -7.25 19.01 -7.44
C LYS A 91 -6.25 20.16 -7.49
N THR A 92 -5.66 20.41 -8.66
CA THR A 92 -4.73 21.51 -8.87
C THR A 92 -5.35 22.87 -8.60
N SER A 93 -6.59 23.09 -9.07
CA SER A 93 -7.30 24.36 -8.81
C SER A 93 -7.58 24.57 -7.33
N PHE A 94 -8.01 23.52 -6.62
CA PHE A 94 -8.25 23.57 -5.18
C PHE A 94 -6.94 23.80 -4.40
N TYR A 95 -5.90 23.06 -4.70
CA TYR A 95 -4.59 23.21 -4.08
C TYR A 95 -4.08 24.65 -4.22
N ARG A 96 -4.14 25.23 -5.41
CA ARG A 96 -3.73 26.63 -5.66
C ARG A 96 -4.52 27.64 -4.85
N ALA A 97 -5.84 27.48 -4.73
CA ALA A 97 -6.67 28.33 -3.88
C ALA A 97 -6.32 28.19 -2.40
N ALA A 98 -6.19 26.95 -1.92
CA ALA A 98 -5.88 26.63 -0.53
C ALA A 98 -4.51 27.17 -0.11
N ARG A 99 -3.50 27.11 -1.00
CA ARG A 99 -2.16 27.65 -0.76
C ARG A 99 -2.13 29.15 -0.49
N LEU A 100 -3.13 29.90 -0.88
CA LEU A 100 -3.26 31.33 -0.56
C LEU A 100 -3.83 31.56 0.84
N LEU A 101 -4.42 30.52 1.44
CA LEU A 101 -5.11 30.59 2.73
C LEU A 101 -4.34 29.94 3.87
N THR A 102 -3.52 28.94 3.58
CA THR A 102 -2.81 28.14 4.59
C THR A 102 -1.34 28.00 4.25
N GLU A 103 -0.51 27.95 5.30
CA GLU A 103 0.92 27.64 5.20
C GLU A 103 1.21 26.13 5.05
N VAL A 104 0.17 25.29 5.13
CA VAL A 104 0.30 23.82 4.95
C VAL A 104 0.89 23.53 3.57
N MET A 105 2.04 22.87 3.54
CA MET A 105 2.79 22.48 2.36
C MET A 105 2.92 20.97 2.31
N PRO A 106 1.89 20.25 1.81
CA PRO A 106 1.99 18.80 1.70
C PRO A 106 3.18 18.42 0.81
N VAL A 107 4.02 17.49 1.28
CA VAL A 107 5.21 17.03 0.51
C VAL A 107 4.85 16.39 -0.83
N TRP A 108 3.61 15.90 -0.96
CA TRP A 108 3.03 15.37 -2.20
C TRP A 108 2.25 16.41 -3.02
N GLY A 109 2.22 17.67 -2.58
CA GLY A 109 1.53 18.76 -3.25
C GLY A 109 0.02 18.49 -3.46
N SER A 110 -0.43 18.57 -4.70
CA SER A 110 -1.80 18.25 -5.10
C SER A 110 -2.02 16.76 -5.42
N LEU A 111 -0.95 15.95 -5.33
CA LEU A 111 -1.02 14.52 -5.60
C LEU A 111 -1.62 13.79 -4.41
N THR A 112 -2.85 13.34 -4.56
CA THR A 112 -3.54 12.49 -3.58
C THR A 112 -3.79 11.12 -4.20
N GLY A 113 -3.70 10.10 -3.39
CA GLY A 113 -3.88 8.72 -3.83
C GLY A 113 -2.67 7.84 -3.52
N ILE A 114 -2.71 6.61 -4.03
CA ILE A 114 -1.71 5.59 -3.77
C ILE A 114 -0.77 5.41 -4.97
N ARG A 115 0.43 4.89 -4.71
CA ARG A 115 1.42 4.50 -5.73
C ARG A 115 1.90 5.67 -6.61
N PRO A 116 2.42 6.77 -6.03
CA PRO A 116 2.89 7.92 -6.79
C PRO A 116 4.03 7.58 -7.76
N ALA A 117 4.82 6.54 -7.49
CA ALA A 117 5.87 6.07 -8.38
C ALA A 117 5.35 5.63 -9.77
N LYS A 118 4.06 5.23 -9.91
CA LYS A 118 3.48 4.93 -11.23
C LYS A 118 3.48 6.12 -12.19
N ILE A 119 3.39 7.34 -11.66
CA ILE A 119 3.49 8.57 -12.49
C ILE A 119 4.91 8.69 -13.02
N ALA A 120 5.91 8.54 -12.15
CA ALA A 120 7.31 8.57 -12.55
C ALA A 120 7.64 7.45 -13.54
N THR A 121 7.14 6.22 -13.30
CA THR A 121 7.30 5.08 -14.23
C THR A 121 6.80 5.43 -15.62
N LYS A 122 5.58 5.99 -15.72
CA LYS A 122 5.02 6.39 -17.02
C LYS A 122 5.88 7.44 -17.72
N LEU A 123 6.31 8.49 -17.00
CA LEU A 123 7.16 9.53 -17.57
C LEU A 123 8.48 8.98 -18.13
N LEU A 124 9.10 8.03 -17.42
CA LEU A 124 10.34 7.38 -17.84
C LEU A 124 10.12 6.40 -19.01
N GLU A 125 9.04 5.61 -19.00
CA GLU A 125 8.66 4.72 -20.10
C GLU A 125 8.31 5.51 -21.38
N ASP A 126 7.75 6.73 -21.23
CA ASP A 126 7.52 7.69 -22.33
C ASP A 126 8.81 8.38 -22.82
N GLY A 127 9.98 7.99 -22.29
CA GLY A 127 11.31 8.47 -22.71
C GLY A 127 11.81 9.75 -22.03
N MET A 128 11.17 10.19 -20.95
CA MET A 128 11.62 11.35 -20.21
C MET A 128 12.87 11.02 -19.37
N GLU A 129 13.88 11.90 -19.41
CA GLU A 129 15.07 11.78 -18.55
C GLU A 129 14.71 11.90 -17.07
N PRO A 130 15.38 11.16 -16.16
CA PRO A 130 15.05 11.10 -14.73
C PRO A 130 14.94 12.50 -14.06
N GLU A 131 15.90 13.38 -14.34
CA GLU A 131 15.91 14.73 -13.77
C GLU A 131 14.75 15.59 -14.27
N LYS A 132 14.33 15.38 -15.54
CA LYS A 132 13.17 16.06 -16.10
C LYS A 132 11.88 15.51 -15.51
N ALA A 133 11.79 14.20 -15.24
CA ALA A 133 10.64 13.58 -14.58
C ALA A 133 10.45 14.15 -13.15
N VAL A 134 11.52 14.36 -12.38
CA VAL A 134 11.44 15.03 -11.07
C VAL A 134 10.87 16.44 -11.21
N LYS A 135 11.36 17.21 -12.18
CA LYS A 135 10.87 18.58 -12.43
C LYS A 135 9.42 18.60 -12.88
N GLU A 136 9.02 17.66 -13.74
CA GLU A 136 7.62 17.52 -14.20
C GLU A 136 6.69 17.20 -13.03
N MET A 137 7.07 16.29 -12.12
CA MET A 137 6.30 16.00 -10.91
C MET A 137 6.16 17.24 -10.01
N ALA A 138 7.22 18.02 -9.85
CA ALA A 138 7.18 19.25 -9.07
C ALA A 138 6.29 20.32 -9.72
N GLN A 139 6.37 20.50 -11.02
CA GLN A 139 5.60 21.53 -11.76
C GLN A 139 4.11 21.15 -11.89
N ARG A 140 3.84 19.89 -12.21
CA ARG A 140 2.49 19.43 -12.48
C ARG A 140 1.69 19.15 -11.21
N TYR A 141 2.33 18.55 -10.20
CA TYR A 141 1.66 18.10 -8.97
C TYR A 141 2.10 18.83 -7.70
N PHE A 142 3.06 19.75 -7.80
CA PHE A 142 3.64 20.47 -6.64
C PHE A 142 4.30 19.52 -5.62
N VAL A 143 4.75 18.36 -6.06
CA VAL A 143 5.53 17.41 -5.25
C VAL A 143 6.88 18.03 -4.92
N THR A 144 7.36 17.84 -3.68
CA THR A 144 8.70 18.35 -3.34
C THR A 144 9.78 17.64 -4.16
N PRO A 145 10.92 18.30 -4.44
CA PRO A 145 12.01 17.69 -5.20
C PRO A 145 12.48 16.36 -4.63
N GLU A 146 12.57 16.25 -3.30
CA GLU A 146 13.02 15.05 -2.60
C GLU A 146 12.04 13.89 -2.82
N ARG A 147 10.73 14.15 -2.75
CA ARG A 147 9.70 13.13 -3.00
C ARG A 147 9.61 12.76 -4.47
N GLY A 148 9.80 13.73 -5.35
CA GLY A 148 9.92 13.48 -6.79
C GLY A 148 11.11 12.59 -7.12
N ALA A 149 12.28 12.86 -6.56
CA ALA A 149 13.49 12.05 -6.72
C ALA A 149 13.29 10.62 -6.20
N LEU A 150 12.68 10.46 -5.02
CA LEU A 150 12.34 9.14 -4.46
C LEU A 150 11.40 8.35 -5.39
N CYS A 151 10.38 8.99 -5.96
CA CYS A 151 9.47 8.35 -6.92
C CYS A 151 10.20 7.90 -8.18
N VAL A 152 11.08 8.75 -8.71
CA VAL A 152 11.87 8.44 -9.91
C VAL A 152 12.83 7.28 -9.63
N GLN A 153 13.50 7.27 -8.48
CA GLN A 153 14.38 6.17 -8.07
C GLN A 153 13.61 4.85 -7.96
N ALA A 154 12.46 4.85 -7.27
CA ALA A 154 11.60 3.67 -7.16
C ALA A 154 11.09 3.19 -8.53
N ALA A 155 10.79 4.12 -9.45
CA ALA A 155 10.37 3.80 -10.80
C ALA A 155 11.49 3.16 -11.62
N LEU A 156 12.72 3.70 -11.55
CA LEU A 156 13.90 3.14 -12.23
C LEU A 156 14.16 1.70 -11.77
N THR A 157 14.13 1.46 -10.45
CA THR A 157 14.28 0.10 -9.90
C THR A 157 13.19 -0.85 -10.39
N SER A 158 11.93 -0.39 -10.44
CA SER A 158 10.82 -1.19 -10.94
C SER A 158 10.93 -1.49 -12.45
N ILE A 159 11.37 -0.52 -13.25
CA ILE A 159 11.61 -0.70 -14.68
C ILE A 159 12.75 -1.70 -14.92
N GLU A 160 13.83 -1.60 -14.14
CA GLU A 160 14.96 -2.52 -14.26
C GLU A 160 14.55 -3.94 -13.87
N ALA A 161 13.82 -4.13 -12.76
CA ALA A 161 13.28 -5.42 -12.38
C ALA A 161 12.38 -6.01 -13.48
N LYS A 162 11.52 -5.18 -14.10
CA LYS A 162 10.63 -5.60 -15.18
C LYS A 162 11.39 -6.07 -16.43
N LYS A 163 12.54 -5.45 -16.77
CA LYS A 163 13.38 -5.86 -17.92
C LYS A 163 13.93 -7.27 -17.78
N ASN A 164 14.15 -7.73 -16.55
CA ASN A 164 14.66 -9.05 -16.24
C ASN A 164 13.59 -10.14 -16.23
N LEU A 165 12.30 -9.77 -16.37
CA LEU A 165 11.19 -10.71 -16.45
C LEU A 165 10.97 -11.17 -17.88
N ARG A 166 10.76 -12.47 -18.07
CA ARG A 166 10.29 -13.08 -19.30
C ARG A 166 8.77 -13.20 -19.28
N ARG A 167 8.18 -13.36 -20.45
CA ARG A 167 6.73 -13.53 -20.58
C ARG A 167 6.20 -14.78 -19.86
N GLU A 168 7.03 -15.80 -19.76
CA GLU A 168 6.76 -17.09 -19.14
C GLU A 168 6.96 -17.07 -17.60
N ASP A 169 7.52 -15.98 -17.03
CA ASP A 169 7.78 -15.89 -15.61
C ASP A 169 6.48 -15.64 -14.83
N ILE A 170 6.28 -16.45 -13.80
CA ILE A 170 5.14 -16.35 -12.88
C ILE A 170 5.60 -16.27 -11.43
N SER A 171 4.72 -15.75 -10.59
CA SER A 171 4.82 -15.80 -9.13
C SER A 171 3.78 -16.77 -8.58
N LEU A 172 4.18 -17.62 -7.65
CA LEU A 172 3.25 -18.47 -6.89
C LEU A 172 2.86 -17.75 -5.60
N TYR A 173 1.56 -17.60 -5.36
CA TYR A 173 1.03 -17.14 -4.09
C TYR A 173 0.25 -18.27 -3.43
N ILE A 174 0.75 -18.75 -2.28
CA ILE A 174 0.11 -19.79 -1.48
C ILE A 174 -0.58 -19.12 -0.30
N GLY A 175 -1.91 -19.11 -0.32
CA GLY A 175 -2.74 -18.46 0.69
C GLY A 175 -3.05 -19.39 1.86
N ILE A 176 -2.75 -19.00 3.08
CA ILE A 176 -3.12 -19.75 4.30
C ILE A 176 -4.13 -18.91 5.10
N PRO A 177 -5.43 -19.22 5.03
CA PRO A 177 -6.49 -18.37 5.60
C PRO A 177 -6.71 -18.59 7.10
N PHE A 178 -5.65 -18.92 7.84
CA PHE A 178 -5.71 -19.17 9.27
C PHE A 178 -4.83 -18.20 10.05
N CYS A 179 -5.34 -17.73 11.21
CA CYS A 179 -4.62 -16.88 12.15
C CYS A 179 -4.84 -17.39 13.57
N PRO A 180 -3.91 -17.15 14.52
CA PRO A 180 -4.16 -17.45 15.94
C PRO A 180 -5.40 -16.72 16.46
N THR A 181 -5.46 -15.41 16.23
CA THR A 181 -6.60 -14.54 16.55
C THR A 181 -6.86 -13.58 15.40
N ARG A 182 -8.07 -13.00 15.31
CA ARG A 182 -8.40 -12.00 14.30
C ARG A 182 -8.05 -10.58 14.81
N CYS A 183 -7.16 -9.89 14.13
CA CYS A 183 -6.83 -8.50 14.44
C CYS A 183 -8.00 -7.57 14.08
N ALA A 184 -8.25 -6.56 14.93
CA ALA A 184 -9.39 -5.64 14.80
C ALA A 184 -9.38 -4.81 13.48
N TYR A 185 -8.20 -4.55 12.93
CA TYR A 185 -8.03 -3.78 11.69
C TYR A 185 -8.03 -4.63 10.41
N CYS A 186 -7.96 -5.97 10.55
CA CYS A 186 -7.70 -6.85 9.42
C CYS A 186 -8.90 -6.99 8.49
N SER A 187 -8.70 -6.68 7.21
CA SER A 187 -9.71 -6.86 6.15
C SER A 187 -9.50 -8.12 5.31
N PHE A 188 -8.45 -8.91 5.59
CA PHE A 188 -8.23 -10.17 4.88
C PHE A 188 -9.21 -11.26 5.31
N VAL A 189 -9.48 -12.17 4.38
CA VAL A 189 -10.24 -13.38 4.69
C VAL A 189 -9.37 -14.28 5.56
N SER A 190 -9.68 -14.34 6.85
CA SER A 190 -8.95 -15.20 7.79
C SER A 190 -9.89 -15.78 8.85
N ASN A 191 -9.61 -17.02 9.23
CA ASN A 191 -10.33 -17.75 10.26
C ASN A 191 -9.43 -17.89 11.49
N SER A 192 -9.98 -17.57 12.69
CA SER A 192 -9.27 -17.86 13.93
C SER A 192 -9.18 -19.36 14.14
N VAL A 193 -7.98 -19.88 14.41
CA VAL A 193 -7.78 -21.32 14.68
C VAL A 193 -8.53 -21.79 15.93
N GLU A 194 -8.77 -20.93 16.91
CA GLU A 194 -9.60 -21.28 18.08
C GLU A 194 -10.96 -21.88 17.69
N LYS A 195 -11.54 -21.39 16.57
CA LYS A 195 -12.84 -21.82 16.06
C LYS A 195 -12.74 -22.78 14.87
N SER A 196 -11.62 -22.80 14.17
CA SER A 196 -11.49 -23.39 12.83
C SER A 196 -10.35 -24.40 12.71
N MET A 197 -9.72 -24.83 13.82
CA MET A 197 -8.59 -25.77 13.79
C MET A 197 -8.93 -27.06 13.00
N LYS A 198 -10.15 -27.57 13.15
CA LYS A 198 -10.63 -28.76 12.41
C LYS A 198 -10.67 -28.58 10.89
N LEU A 199 -10.59 -27.36 10.38
CA LEU A 199 -10.61 -27.07 8.94
C LEU A 199 -9.21 -27.01 8.32
N VAL A 200 -8.14 -27.03 9.13
CA VAL A 200 -6.75 -26.92 8.64
C VAL A 200 -6.39 -28.12 7.78
N GLU A 201 -6.61 -29.35 8.26
CA GLU A 201 -6.28 -30.55 7.48
C GLU A 201 -7.09 -30.67 6.19
N PRO A 202 -8.44 -30.56 6.19
CA PRO A 202 -9.21 -30.59 4.96
C PRO A 202 -8.82 -29.48 3.97
N TYR A 203 -8.43 -28.31 4.50
CA TYR A 203 -7.92 -27.23 3.66
C TYR A 203 -6.59 -27.60 2.98
N LEU A 204 -5.64 -28.17 3.73
CA LEU A 204 -4.36 -28.60 3.19
C LEU A 204 -4.53 -29.71 2.14
N GLU A 205 -5.43 -30.68 2.38
CA GLU A 205 -5.73 -31.70 1.39
C GLU A 205 -6.26 -31.10 0.07
N ALA A 206 -7.18 -30.13 0.14
CA ALA A 206 -7.70 -29.43 -1.04
C ALA A 206 -6.60 -28.61 -1.73
N LEU A 207 -5.76 -27.92 -0.94
CA LEU A 207 -4.64 -27.12 -1.46
C LEU A 207 -3.59 -27.99 -2.19
N TYR A 208 -3.31 -29.20 -1.70
CA TYR A 208 -2.42 -30.14 -2.38
C TYR A 208 -2.93 -30.52 -3.77
N LEU A 209 -4.24 -30.73 -3.93
CA LEU A 209 -4.84 -31.00 -5.25
C LEU A 209 -4.78 -29.79 -6.17
N GLU A 210 -4.99 -28.58 -5.63
CA GLU A 210 -4.88 -27.34 -6.39
C GLU A 210 -3.44 -27.11 -6.87
N ILE A 211 -2.44 -27.38 -6.01
CA ILE A 211 -1.01 -27.28 -6.36
C ILE A 211 -0.68 -28.24 -7.52
N GLU A 212 -1.15 -29.49 -7.49
CA GLU A 212 -0.94 -30.45 -8.57
C GLU A 212 -1.52 -29.98 -9.89
N ASP A 213 -2.78 -29.53 -9.90
CA ASP A 213 -3.44 -29.05 -11.12
C ASP A 213 -2.80 -27.79 -11.67
N ALA A 214 -2.46 -26.83 -10.78
CA ALA A 214 -1.76 -25.59 -11.15
C ALA A 214 -0.38 -25.88 -11.76
N ALA A 215 0.40 -26.77 -11.17
CA ALA A 215 1.72 -27.15 -11.66
C ALA A 215 1.64 -27.85 -13.02
N ARG A 216 0.70 -28.78 -13.18
CA ARG A 216 0.45 -29.45 -14.46
C ARG A 216 0.15 -28.43 -15.56
N ARG A 217 -0.78 -27.49 -15.30
CA ARG A 217 -1.14 -26.42 -16.26
C ARG A 217 0.03 -25.51 -16.58
N ALA A 218 0.77 -25.08 -15.56
CA ALA A 218 1.95 -24.24 -15.73
C ALA A 218 2.98 -24.91 -16.65
N LYS A 219 3.22 -26.22 -16.45
CA LYS A 219 4.13 -27.02 -17.27
C LYS A 219 3.64 -27.18 -18.71
N GLU A 220 2.32 -27.41 -18.92
CA GLU A 220 1.72 -27.57 -20.24
C GLU A 220 1.92 -26.33 -21.14
N ILE A 221 1.93 -25.13 -20.54
CA ILE A 221 2.11 -23.85 -21.27
C ILE A 221 3.51 -23.24 -21.08
N GLY A 222 4.44 -23.97 -20.48
CA GLY A 222 5.85 -23.59 -20.37
C GLY A 222 6.14 -22.44 -19.42
N LEU A 223 5.37 -22.28 -18.33
CA LEU A 223 5.58 -21.24 -17.35
C LEU A 223 6.74 -21.59 -16.40
N ARG A 224 7.38 -20.55 -15.88
CA ARG A 224 8.57 -20.62 -15.05
C ARG A 224 8.35 -19.86 -13.74
N VAL A 225 8.55 -20.53 -12.60
CA VAL A 225 8.41 -19.88 -11.30
C VAL A 225 9.59 -18.96 -11.02
N LYS A 226 9.31 -17.68 -10.79
CA LYS A 226 10.30 -16.64 -10.50
C LYS A 226 10.29 -16.22 -9.03
N SER A 227 9.13 -16.28 -8.38
CA SER A 227 9.01 -16.03 -6.95
C SER A 227 7.95 -16.93 -6.31
N VAL A 228 8.13 -17.21 -5.02
CA VAL A 228 7.15 -17.95 -4.19
C VAL A 228 6.83 -17.11 -2.97
N TYR A 229 5.55 -16.99 -2.65
CA TYR A 229 5.07 -16.21 -1.52
C TYR A 229 3.99 -16.95 -0.75
N TYR A 230 4.25 -17.24 0.52
CA TYR A 230 3.26 -17.76 1.46
C TYR A 230 2.70 -16.61 2.28
N GLY A 231 1.40 -16.38 2.17
CA GLY A 231 0.72 -15.25 2.82
C GLY A 231 -0.74 -15.55 3.15
N GLY A 232 -1.51 -14.48 3.33
CA GLY A 232 -2.96 -14.54 3.58
C GLY A 232 -3.34 -14.18 5.01
N GLY A 233 -3.61 -15.18 5.86
CA GLY A 233 -3.80 -15.00 7.29
C GLY A 233 -2.45 -14.94 8.00
N THR A 234 -1.99 -16.09 8.47
CA THR A 234 -0.65 -16.25 9.07
C THR A 234 -0.14 -17.65 8.71
N PRO A 235 0.68 -17.82 7.69
CA PRO A 235 1.17 -19.12 7.23
C PRO A 235 1.82 -19.96 8.34
N THR A 236 2.54 -19.31 9.24
CA THR A 236 3.20 -19.94 10.38
C THR A 236 2.25 -20.41 11.48
N THR A 237 0.94 -20.20 11.33
CA THR A 237 -0.09 -20.85 12.17
C THR A 237 -0.10 -22.37 11.96
N LEU A 238 0.30 -22.83 10.78
CA LEU A 238 0.55 -24.25 10.52
C LEU A 238 1.67 -24.76 11.43
N SER A 239 1.56 -26.02 11.91
CA SER A 239 2.66 -26.66 12.61
C SER A 239 3.89 -26.77 11.71
N THR A 240 5.08 -26.94 12.30
CA THR A 240 6.33 -27.14 11.55
C THR A 240 6.19 -28.27 10.53
N LYS A 241 5.59 -29.41 10.92
CA LYS A 241 5.34 -30.53 10.03
C LYS A 241 4.38 -30.20 8.88
N GLN A 242 3.28 -29.49 9.17
CA GLN A 242 2.29 -29.13 8.13
C GLN A 242 2.90 -28.17 7.10
N ILE A 243 3.65 -27.14 7.54
CA ILE A 243 4.27 -26.18 6.61
C ILE A 243 5.39 -26.83 5.81
N SER A 244 6.20 -27.72 6.41
CA SER A 244 7.21 -28.49 5.68
C SER A 244 6.58 -29.39 4.62
N ASN A 245 5.57 -30.18 4.96
CA ASN A 245 4.87 -31.02 3.99
C ASN A 245 4.28 -30.21 2.82
N LEU A 246 3.77 -29.01 3.11
CA LEU A 246 3.24 -28.12 2.09
C LEU A 246 4.36 -27.59 1.17
N MET A 247 5.52 -27.25 1.72
CA MET A 247 6.69 -26.82 0.95
C MET A 247 7.25 -27.95 0.10
N GLU A 248 7.40 -29.16 0.67
CA GLU A 248 7.80 -30.37 -0.08
C GLU A 248 6.85 -30.64 -1.25
N LYS A 249 5.53 -30.43 -1.06
CA LYS A 249 4.56 -30.58 -2.14
C LYS A 249 4.80 -29.57 -3.26
N VAL A 250 5.04 -28.32 -2.94
CA VAL A 250 5.35 -27.27 -3.95
C VAL A 250 6.67 -27.58 -4.67
N GLU A 251 7.70 -27.96 -3.95
CA GLU A 251 9.03 -28.34 -4.50
C GLU A 251 8.96 -29.55 -5.43
N LYS A 252 8.10 -30.52 -5.11
CA LYS A 252 7.88 -31.70 -5.93
C LYS A 252 7.17 -31.40 -7.25
N GLU A 253 6.19 -30.51 -7.20
CA GLU A 253 5.30 -30.26 -8.35
C GLU A 253 5.85 -29.16 -9.28
N PHE A 254 6.57 -28.15 -8.75
CA PHE A 254 7.12 -27.04 -9.50
C PHE A 254 8.65 -27.11 -9.56
N ASP A 255 9.22 -26.70 -10.69
CA ASP A 255 10.67 -26.41 -10.76
C ASP A 255 10.94 -25.05 -10.13
N LEU A 256 11.58 -25.05 -8.96
CA LEU A 256 11.94 -23.86 -8.20
C LEU A 256 13.38 -23.39 -8.45
N SER A 257 14.12 -24.00 -9.37
CA SER A 257 15.54 -23.68 -9.64
C SER A 257 15.74 -22.24 -10.13
N GLY A 258 14.71 -21.62 -10.71
CA GLY A 258 14.72 -20.25 -11.19
C GLY A 258 14.16 -19.21 -10.21
N VAL A 259 13.84 -19.61 -8.96
CA VAL A 259 13.25 -18.72 -7.96
C VAL A 259 14.30 -17.76 -7.42
N GLU A 260 14.02 -16.46 -7.50
CA GLU A 260 14.87 -15.38 -6.99
C GLU A 260 14.43 -14.89 -5.60
N GLU A 261 13.14 -14.95 -5.29
CA GLU A 261 12.59 -14.61 -3.98
C GLU A 261 11.64 -15.69 -3.49
N TYR A 262 11.91 -16.22 -2.29
CA TYR A 262 11.04 -17.15 -1.60
C TYR A 262 10.68 -16.56 -0.24
N THR A 263 9.45 -16.04 -0.13
CA THR A 263 8.95 -15.30 1.04
C THR A 263 7.92 -16.09 1.82
N VAL A 264 8.02 -16.05 3.15
CA VAL A 264 6.99 -16.54 4.08
C VAL A 264 6.61 -15.45 5.06
N GLU A 265 5.30 -15.16 5.16
CA GLU A 265 4.77 -14.32 6.23
C GLU A 265 4.80 -15.07 7.56
N ALA A 266 5.73 -14.66 8.43
CA ALA A 266 5.82 -15.05 9.83
C ALA A 266 5.29 -13.93 10.73
N GLY A 267 4.15 -13.36 10.34
CA GLY A 267 3.63 -12.07 10.82
C GLY A 267 3.16 -12.05 12.28
N ARG A 268 3.23 -13.18 12.97
CA ARG A 268 2.82 -13.34 14.36
C ARG A 268 3.93 -14.02 15.16
N PRO A 269 4.60 -13.30 16.08
CA PRO A 269 5.68 -13.85 16.93
C PRO A 269 5.24 -15.08 17.73
N ASP A 270 3.98 -15.16 18.11
CA ASP A 270 3.38 -16.27 18.83
C ASP A 270 3.18 -17.57 17.99
N THR A 271 3.55 -17.55 16.71
CA THR A 271 3.43 -18.70 15.80
C THR A 271 4.78 -19.25 15.33
N VAL A 272 5.88 -18.67 15.76
CA VAL A 272 7.23 -19.03 15.32
C VAL A 272 8.15 -19.35 16.49
N ASP A 273 9.11 -20.19 16.20
CA ASP A 273 10.26 -20.52 17.03
C ASP A 273 11.47 -20.82 16.14
N THR A 274 12.62 -21.08 16.76
CA THR A 274 13.86 -21.39 16.03
C THR A 274 13.74 -22.65 15.18
N GLU A 275 13.00 -23.66 15.62
CA GLU A 275 12.80 -24.92 14.87
C GLU A 275 12.03 -24.65 13.59
N LYS A 276 10.91 -23.92 13.68
CA LYS A 276 10.10 -23.55 12.52
C LYS A 276 10.90 -22.68 11.55
N PHE A 277 11.65 -21.71 12.04
CA PHE A 277 12.52 -20.88 11.17
C PHE A 277 13.59 -21.71 10.46
N ARG A 278 14.18 -22.72 11.12
CA ARG A 278 15.12 -23.65 10.48
C ARG A 278 14.42 -24.44 9.38
N ALA A 279 13.24 -25.01 9.67
CA ALA A 279 12.47 -25.72 8.67
C ALA A 279 12.18 -24.86 7.43
N LEU A 280 11.75 -23.61 7.61
CA LEU A 280 11.57 -22.68 6.49
C LEU A 280 12.86 -22.45 5.71
N ARG A 281 13.98 -22.30 6.41
CA ARG A 281 15.29 -22.07 5.78
C ARG A 281 15.78 -23.28 5.00
N ASP A 282 15.56 -24.50 5.53
CA ASP A 282 15.93 -25.76 4.90
C ASP A 282 15.16 -25.97 3.59
N HIS A 283 13.94 -25.44 3.48
CA HIS A 283 13.14 -25.39 2.25
C HIS A 283 13.47 -24.21 1.31
N GLY A 284 14.61 -23.52 1.53
CA GLY A 284 15.09 -22.48 0.62
C GLY A 284 14.42 -21.11 0.78
N VAL A 285 13.64 -20.87 1.85
CA VAL A 285 13.08 -19.55 2.13
C VAL A 285 14.20 -18.54 2.32
N THR A 286 14.17 -17.47 1.53
CA THR A 286 15.18 -16.40 1.57
C THR A 286 14.72 -15.19 2.36
N ARG A 287 13.40 -14.96 2.45
CA ARG A 287 12.80 -13.80 3.09
C ARG A 287 11.69 -14.21 4.05
N VAL A 288 11.68 -13.63 5.24
CA VAL A 288 10.56 -13.76 6.20
C VAL A 288 10.04 -12.38 6.57
N SER A 289 8.73 -12.30 6.82
CA SER A 289 8.11 -11.06 7.28
C SER A 289 7.64 -11.23 8.72
N ILE A 290 8.28 -10.52 9.65
CA ILE A 290 7.89 -10.47 11.07
C ILE A 290 7.18 -9.14 11.28
N ASN A 291 5.88 -9.15 11.58
CA ASN A 291 5.04 -7.96 11.50
C ASN A 291 4.65 -7.44 12.89
N PRO A 292 5.43 -6.52 13.50
CA PRO A 292 5.10 -5.92 14.78
C PRO A 292 3.74 -5.23 14.76
N GLN A 293 3.49 -4.42 13.75
CA GLN A 293 2.46 -3.41 13.59
C GLN A 293 2.68 -2.20 14.51
N THR A 294 3.10 -2.42 15.73
CA THR A 294 3.57 -1.47 16.77
C THR A 294 4.43 -2.23 17.77
N MET A 295 5.31 -1.54 18.48
CA MET A 295 6.09 -2.10 19.59
C MET A 295 5.43 -1.86 20.97
N ARG A 296 4.27 -1.20 20.99
CA ARG A 296 3.52 -0.87 22.20
C ARG A 296 2.58 -1.99 22.62
N ASP A 297 2.79 -2.58 23.81
CA ASP A 297 1.99 -3.68 24.34
C ASP A 297 0.52 -3.30 24.60
N ASP A 298 0.25 -2.06 24.98
CA ASP A 298 -1.12 -1.57 25.19
C ASP A 298 -1.88 -1.49 23.88
N VAL A 299 -1.24 -1.02 22.81
CA VAL A 299 -1.83 -0.95 21.45
C VAL A 299 -1.99 -2.35 20.86
N LEU A 300 -0.99 -3.25 21.03
CA LEU A 300 -1.09 -4.65 20.60
C LEU A 300 -2.34 -5.33 21.19
N ARG A 301 -2.62 -5.13 22.46
CA ARG A 301 -3.83 -5.65 23.11
C ARG A 301 -5.12 -5.06 22.53
N ILE A 302 -5.15 -3.76 22.27
CA ILE A 302 -6.32 -3.07 21.65
C ILE A 302 -6.63 -3.65 20.27
N ILE A 303 -5.61 -3.94 19.46
CA ILE A 303 -5.80 -4.48 18.12
C ILE A 303 -5.98 -6.01 18.07
N GLY A 304 -6.05 -6.68 19.22
CA GLY A 304 -6.32 -8.12 19.32
C GLY A 304 -5.12 -9.02 19.04
N ARG A 305 -3.90 -8.54 19.36
CA ARG A 305 -2.67 -9.34 19.29
C ARG A 305 -2.24 -9.77 20.71
N ASN A 306 -2.00 -11.06 20.89
CA ASN A 306 -1.69 -11.66 22.21
C ASN A 306 -0.18 -11.75 22.50
N HIS A 307 0.66 -11.02 21.77
CA HIS A 307 2.11 -10.98 21.98
C HIS A 307 2.55 -9.58 22.41
N THR A 308 3.77 -9.49 22.89
CA THR A 308 4.41 -8.27 23.39
C THR A 308 5.53 -7.79 22.47
N GLY A 309 6.05 -6.59 22.71
CA GLY A 309 7.27 -6.09 22.06
C GLY A 309 8.47 -7.01 22.28
N ASP A 310 8.60 -7.64 23.48
CA ASP A 310 9.66 -8.61 23.76
C ASP A 310 9.53 -9.89 22.92
N ASP A 311 8.31 -10.34 22.64
CA ASP A 311 8.09 -11.47 21.76
C ASP A 311 8.52 -11.16 20.32
N ILE A 312 8.29 -9.92 19.87
CA ILE A 312 8.73 -9.44 18.56
C ILE A 312 10.26 -9.44 18.47
N ARG A 313 10.96 -8.88 19.46
CA ARG A 313 12.44 -8.88 19.52
C ARG A 313 12.98 -10.30 19.48
N ARG A 314 12.41 -11.19 20.29
CA ARG A 314 12.79 -12.61 20.32
C ARG A 314 12.60 -13.30 18.98
N ALA A 315 11.46 -13.13 18.33
CA ALA A 315 11.20 -13.70 17.02
C ALA A 315 12.19 -13.18 15.95
N TYR A 316 12.51 -11.88 15.99
CA TYR A 316 13.51 -11.28 15.13
C TYR A 316 14.91 -11.89 15.35
N ASP A 317 15.35 -12.00 16.62
CA ASP A 317 16.65 -12.57 16.97
C ASP A 317 16.75 -14.06 16.54
N GLN A 318 15.67 -14.82 16.72
CA GLN A 318 15.59 -16.20 16.25
C GLN A 318 15.73 -16.28 14.73
N ALA A 319 15.01 -15.45 13.97
CA ALA A 319 15.12 -15.40 12.51
C ALA A 319 16.55 -15.01 12.07
N ARG A 320 17.17 -14.02 12.70
CA ARG A 320 18.57 -13.65 12.45
C ARG A 320 19.53 -14.80 12.71
N SER A 321 19.37 -15.52 13.81
CA SER A 321 20.23 -16.63 14.18
C SER A 321 20.19 -17.79 13.18
N VAL A 322 19.09 -17.96 12.46
CA VAL A 322 18.91 -18.95 11.40
C VAL A 322 19.52 -18.51 10.06
N GLY A 323 19.75 -17.19 9.88
CA GLY A 323 20.48 -16.66 8.73
C GLY A 323 19.63 -16.39 7.49
N PHE A 324 18.40 -15.86 7.66
CA PHE A 324 17.65 -15.32 6.53
C PHE A 324 18.37 -14.12 5.90
N SER A 325 18.38 -14.06 4.57
CA SER A 325 19.02 -12.96 3.83
C SER A 325 18.21 -11.67 3.87
N CYS A 326 16.92 -11.77 4.12
CA CYS A 326 16.02 -10.61 4.22
C CYS A 326 14.96 -10.85 5.31
N ILE A 327 14.90 -9.95 6.28
CA ILE A 327 13.79 -9.85 7.23
C ILE A 327 13.05 -8.56 6.95
N ASN A 328 11.75 -8.67 6.69
CA ASN A 328 10.85 -7.53 6.58
C ASN A 328 10.10 -7.34 7.90
N MET A 329 9.86 -6.09 8.29
CA MET A 329 9.04 -5.76 9.45
C MET A 329 7.98 -4.74 9.07
N ASP A 330 6.69 -5.06 9.32
CA ASP A 330 5.57 -4.17 9.02
C ASP A 330 5.13 -3.37 10.24
N LEU A 331 4.89 -2.07 10.03
CA LEU A 331 4.29 -1.16 11.00
C LEU A 331 3.01 -0.54 10.43
N ILE A 332 2.07 -0.20 11.30
CA ILE A 332 0.84 0.49 10.92
C ILE A 332 0.75 1.82 11.66
N ALA A 333 0.72 2.92 10.90
CA ALA A 333 0.45 4.26 11.44
C ALA A 333 -1.06 4.48 11.61
N GLY A 334 -1.45 5.05 12.74
CA GLY A 334 -2.84 5.41 13.05
C GLY A 334 -3.66 4.26 13.65
N LEU A 335 -3.03 3.32 14.35
CA LEU A 335 -3.73 2.28 15.11
C LEU A 335 -4.56 2.89 16.25
N PRO A 336 -5.72 2.30 16.62
CA PRO A 336 -6.48 2.72 17.78
C PRO A 336 -5.63 2.66 19.05
N GLY A 337 -5.61 3.73 19.82
CA GLY A 337 -4.80 3.85 21.05
C GLY A 337 -3.34 4.23 20.83
N ASP A 338 -2.91 4.38 19.56
CA ASP A 338 -1.58 4.89 19.23
C ASP A 338 -1.62 6.40 18.92
N ASP A 339 -0.47 7.06 19.03
CA ASP A 339 -0.28 8.46 18.72
C ASP A 339 1.01 8.65 17.89
N PRO A 340 1.27 9.86 17.35
CA PRO A 340 2.45 10.10 16.53
C PRO A 340 3.78 9.83 17.22
N GLU A 341 3.86 10.02 18.55
CA GLU A 341 5.07 9.75 19.34
C GLU A 341 5.27 8.24 19.52
N GLY A 342 4.20 7.50 19.88
CA GLY A 342 4.23 6.04 20.01
C GLY A 342 4.59 5.34 18.69
N PHE A 343 4.04 5.82 17.59
CA PHE A 343 4.42 5.32 16.26
C PHE A 343 5.89 5.60 15.94
N ARG A 344 6.38 6.82 16.24
CA ARG A 344 7.80 7.18 16.05
C ARG A 344 8.72 6.27 16.83
N ASN A 345 8.43 6.08 18.13
CA ASN A 345 9.20 5.20 18.99
C ASN A 345 9.24 3.77 18.46
N SER A 346 8.10 3.25 17.99
CA SER A 346 8.03 1.92 17.36
C SER A 346 8.88 1.84 16.08
N LEU A 347 8.85 2.89 15.25
CA LEU A 347 9.65 2.96 14.04
C LEU A 347 11.15 3.03 14.32
N ASP A 348 11.55 3.87 15.27
CA ASP A 348 12.95 4.04 15.67
C ASP A 348 13.52 2.74 16.26
N GLU A 349 12.72 2.03 17.06
CA GLU A 349 13.10 0.75 17.63
C GLU A 349 13.27 -0.33 16.54
N VAL A 350 12.28 -0.46 15.64
CA VAL A 350 12.36 -1.41 14.52
C VAL A 350 13.55 -1.08 13.62
N ALA A 351 13.81 0.20 13.35
CA ALA A 351 14.98 0.61 12.57
C ALA A 351 16.29 0.26 13.25
N ALA A 352 16.38 0.40 14.59
CA ALA A 352 17.55 0.04 15.38
C ALA A 352 17.83 -1.49 15.38
N MET A 353 16.79 -2.33 15.23
CA MET A 353 16.96 -3.77 15.06
C MET A 353 17.66 -4.14 13.73
N GLY A 354 17.60 -3.27 12.72
CA GLY A 354 18.31 -3.40 11.44
C GLY A 354 17.74 -4.46 10.51
N PRO A 355 16.40 -4.53 10.28
CA PRO A 355 15.86 -5.36 9.22
C PRO A 355 16.24 -4.81 7.85
N GLU A 356 16.32 -5.66 6.82
CA GLU A 356 16.61 -5.25 5.44
C GLU A 356 15.46 -4.47 4.82
N ASN A 357 14.25 -4.66 5.34
CA ASN A 357 13.07 -3.97 4.82
C ASN A 357 12.10 -3.60 5.95
N ILE A 358 11.58 -2.37 5.91
CA ILE A 358 10.51 -1.90 6.79
C ILE A 358 9.36 -1.43 5.91
N THR A 359 8.17 -2.00 6.12
CA THR A 359 6.96 -1.56 5.44
C THR A 359 6.08 -0.78 6.41
N VAL A 360 5.71 0.44 6.03
CA VAL A 360 4.78 1.26 6.81
C VAL A 360 3.45 1.36 6.09
N HIS A 361 2.39 0.89 6.74
CA HIS A 361 1.02 1.04 6.29
C HIS A 361 0.33 2.17 7.04
N THR A 362 -0.57 2.88 6.37
CA THR A 362 -1.52 3.78 7.05
C THR A 362 -2.84 3.05 7.23
N LEU A 363 -3.36 3.05 8.47
CA LEU A 363 -4.65 2.42 8.74
C LEU A 363 -5.76 3.11 7.94
N ALA A 364 -6.45 2.34 7.11
CA ALA A 364 -7.66 2.77 6.41
C ALA A 364 -8.85 1.96 6.93
N LEU A 365 -9.74 2.61 7.68
CA LEU A 365 -10.97 1.99 8.14
C LEU A 365 -11.91 1.83 6.93
N LYS A 366 -12.15 0.59 6.53
CA LYS A 366 -13.19 0.27 5.56
C LYS A 366 -14.50 0.10 6.34
N LYS A 367 -15.54 0.82 5.91
CA LYS A 367 -16.90 0.49 6.35
C LYS A 367 -17.24 -0.85 5.71
N GLY A 368 -17.38 -1.87 6.57
CA GLY A 368 -17.85 -3.20 6.17
C GLY A 368 -19.35 -3.18 5.86
#